data_cc8176115d1905d9e42136ab57b3764f
#
_entry.id   cc8176115d1905d9e42136ab57b3764f
#
_cell.length_a   1.000
_cell.length_b   1.000
_cell.length_c   1.000
_cell.angle_alpha   90.00
_cell.angle_beta   90.00
_cell.angle_gamma   90.00
#
_symmetry.space_group_name_H-M   'P 1'
#
loop_
_entity.id
_entity.type
_entity.pdbx_description
1 polymer ?
#
loop_
_entity_poly.entity_id
_entity_poly.type
_entity_poly.pdbx_seq_one_letter_code
_entity_poly.pdbx_strand_id
1 'polypeptide(L)'
;MLNLYGFQQQALRDTSDRNRVAYYLDMGLGKTFVGSEKMHQLGAKVNLVICQKSKIDDWVNHFKEHYTFNAWNLSNKKEMNCFYDDVDYVMKYGGMVVGIINYELAFRRPELLKLTEFTLMLDESSLIQNESAKRTKFIMKMKPANVILLSGTPVSGKYERLISQIHLLGWNIAENTFWNQYVNYHYDDNEGFPLLIVDGYKNTDRLIRKMHEHGCVFMKTDEVFELPEQIWNDVKIPTTKEYKNFRKSGIVTVGDDELVGDCTLTKMLYERMLCGHYNQNKISTFRDLLESTSNRVIVFYNFDAELREIENVCLELDRPTSIVNGHERDLYCYEQYDDAVVIVQYQAGSMGLNLQASNRIVYFTPPLSCELYAQSKKRIHRIGQQQTCFYYRLICESSIEKRIYNSLERGIDYTDKLFENDVDYNEADE
;
A
#
# COMPACT_ATOMS: atom_id res chain seq x y z
N MET A 1 16.66 0.78 -25.16
CA MET A 1 16.85 1.66 -24.00
C MET A 1 15.51 2.22 -23.57
N LEU A 2 15.25 2.22 -22.29
CA LEU A 2 14.04 2.82 -21.72
C LEU A 2 14.00 4.33 -21.99
N ASN A 3 12.83 4.83 -22.38
CA ASN A 3 12.64 6.28 -22.52
C ASN A 3 12.18 6.84 -21.16
N LEU A 4 13.14 7.33 -20.39
CA LEU A 4 12.93 7.86 -19.04
C LEU A 4 12.61 9.34 -19.06
N TYR A 5 11.71 9.78 -18.20
CA TYR A 5 11.46 11.20 -17.94
C TYR A 5 12.71 11.88 -17.35
N GLY A 6 12.82 13.20 -17.53
CA GLY A 6 13.98 13.98 -17.03
C GLY A 6 14.24 13.82 -15.53
N PHE A 7 13.19 13.76 -14.71
CA PHE A 7 13.31 13.55 -13.26
C PHE A 7 13.80 12.14 -12.90
N GLN A 8 13.42 11.11 -13.68
CA GLN A 8 13.90 9.74 -13.50
C GLN A 8 15.39 9.64 -13.83
N GLN A 9 15.80 10.29 -14.93
CA GLN A 9 17.20 10.40 -15.30
C GLN A 9 18.00 11.16 -14.23
N GLN A 10 17.42 12.20 -13.62
CA GLN A 10 18.06 12.94 -12.53
C GLN A 10 18.25 12.04 -11.31
N ALA A 11 17.25 11.29 -10.89
CA ALA A 11 17.35 10.34 -9.78
C ALA A 11 18.47 9.30 -9.99
N LEU A 12 18.65 8.83 -11.23
CA LEU A 12 19.75 7.93 -11.59
C LEU A 12 21.12 8.61 -11.57
N ARG A 13 21.21 9.88 -12.05
CA ARG A 13 22.46 10.66 -11.98
C ARG A 13 22.89 10.93 -10.55
N ASP A 14 21.96 11.31 -9.67
CA ASP A 14 22.22 11.62 -8.25
C ASP A 14 22.75 10.41 -7.46
N THR A 15 22.55 9.22 -8.00
CA THR A 15 22.99 7.95 -7.39
C THR A 15 23.97 7.17 -8.27
N SER A 16 24.58 7.81 -9.28
CA SER A 16 25.41 7.11 -10.26
C SER A 16 26.63 6.40 -9.66
N ASP A 17 27.22 6.98 -8.62
CA ASP A 17 28.38 6.48 -7.89
C ASP A 17 28.04 5.50 -6.75
N ARG A 18 26.75 5.15 -6.59
CA ARG A 18 26.26 4.36 -5.46
C ARG A 18 25.81 2.96 -5.89
N ASN A 19 26.21 1.96 -5.12
CA ASN A 19 25.75 0.59 -5.26
C ASN A 19 24.65 0.19 -4.27
N ARG A 20 24.30 1.10 -3.33
CA ARG A 20 23.20 0.97 -2.38
C ARG A 20 22.34 2.21 -2.47
N VAL A 21 21.10 2.06 -2.92
CA VAL A 21 20.21 3.19 -3.22
C VAL A 21 18.77 2.90 -2.78
N ALA A 22 18.03 3.94 -2.49
CA ALA A 22 16.60 3.87 -2.27
C ALA A 22 15.89 4.94 -3.12
N TYR A 23 14.93 4.52 -3.91
CA TYR A 23 14.07 5.40 -4.68
C TYR A 23 12.69 5.46 -4.02
N TYR A 24 12.55 6.43 -3.13
CA TYR A 24 11.29 6.73 -2.43
C TYR A 24 10.49 7.74 -3.26
N LEU A 25 10.01 7.25 -4.39
CA LEU A 25 9.25 8.03 -5.36
C LEU A 25 7.77 7.78 -5.17
N ASP A 26 6.99 8.82 -5.25
CA ASP A 26 5.52 8.71 -5.16
C ASP A 26 4.96 7.70 -6.17
N MET A 27 3.74 7.25 -5.93
CA MET A 27 3.05 6.34 -6.85
C MET A 27 2.85 7.02 -8.22
N GLY A 28 3.10 6.25 -9.28
CA GLY A 28 3.00 6.76 -10.65
C GLY A 28 4.28 7.39 -11.19
N LEU A 29 5.29 7.69 -10.38
CA LEU A 29 6.58 8.24 -10.84
C LEU A 29 7.50 7.22 -11.52
N GLY A 30 7.01 5.98 -11.76
CA GLY A 30 7.73 4.98 -12.54
C GLY A 30 8.91 4.34 -11.80
N LYS A 31 8.76 4.03 -10.51
CA LYS A 31 9.76 3.31 -9.69
C LYS A 31 10.32 2.08 -10.38
N THR A 32 9.46 1.30 -11.06
CA THR A 32 9.85 0.10 -11.80
C THR A 32 10.92 0.41 -12.85
N PHE A 33 10.73 1.49 -13.62
CA PHE A 33 11.67 1.91 -14.66
C PHE A 33 13.00 2.41 -14.08
N VAL A 34 12.94 3.21 -13.01
CA VAL A 34 14.15 3.71 -12.33
C VAL A 34 14.92 2.55 -11.69
N GLY A 35 14.23 1.65 -10.99
CA GLY A 35 14.86 0.49 -10.33
C GLY A 35 15.50 -0.48 -11.31
N SER A 36 14.81 -0.83 -12.40
CA SER A 36 15.35 -1.74 -13.43
C SER A 36 16.52 -1.12 -14.19
N GLU A 37 16.47 0.17 -14.49
CA GLU A 37 17.58 0.87 -15.13
C GLU A 37 18.80 0.97 -14.20
N LYS A 38 18.58 1.28 -12.92
CA LYS A 38 19.68 1.24 -11.92
C LYS A 38 20.30 -0.15 -11.79
N MET A 39 19.47 -1.20 -11.77
CA MET A 39 19.94 -2.59 -11.76
C MET A 39 20.82 -2.88 -12.98
N HIS A 40 20.39 -2.44 -14.17
CA HIS A 40 21.15 -2.60 -15.41
C HIS A 40 22.48 -1.83 -15.35
N GLN A 41 22.49 -0.59 -14.87
CA GLN A 41 23.71 0.23 -14.72
C GLN A 41 24.71 -0.36 -13.73
N LEU A 42 24.25 -1.02 -12.66
CA LEU A 42 25.12 -1.70 -11.68
C LEU A 42 25.82 -2.93 -12.27
N GLY A 43 25.28 -3.54 -13.32
CA GLY A 43 25.93 -4.56 -14.13
C GLY A 43 26.23 -5.89 -13.42
N ALA A 44 25.56 -6.18 -12.29
CA ALA A 44 25.74 -7.48 -11.63
C ALA A 44 25.19 -8.60 -12.52
N LYS A 45 25.96 -9.70 -12.65
CA LYS A 45 25.53 -10.85 -13.45
C LYS A 45 24.26 -11.52 -12.92
N VAL A 46 24.10 -11.54 -11.60
CA VAL A 46 22.97 -12.15 -10.90
C VAL A 46 22.18 -11.07 -10.19
N ASN A 47 20.86 -11.11 -10.36
CA ASN A 47 19.96 -10.13 -9.76
C ASN A 47 18.74 -10.82 -9.15
N LEU A 48 18.27 -10.34 -8.01
CA LEU A 48 17.11 -10.86 -7.30
C LEU A 48 16.14 -9.70 -6.99
N VAL A 49 14.92 -9.81 -7.49
CA VAL A 49 13.82 -8.91 -7.17
C VAL A 49 12.88 -9.59 -6.18
N ILE A 50 12.64 -8.96 -5.04
CA ILE A 50 11.62 -9.40 -4.09
C ILE A 50 10.49 -8.38 -4.11
N CYS A 51 9.27 -8.84 -4.42
CA CYS A 51 8.10 -8.00 -4.61
C CYS A 51 6.84 -8.59 -3.96
N GLN A 52 5.70 -7.95 -4.11
CA GLN A 52 4.40 -8.54 -3.77
C GLN A 52 4.05 -9.66 -4.76
N LYS A 53 3.30 -10.69 -4.30
CA LYS A 53 2.93 -11.84 -5.14
C LYS A 53 2.25 -11.43 -6.46
N SER A 54 1.35 -10.46 -6.40
CA SER A 54 0.63 -9.93 -7.56
C SER A 54 1.50 -9.17 -8.57
N LYS A 55 2.75 -8.86 -8.21
CA LYS A 55 3.70 -8.10 -9.03
C LYS A 55 4.74 -8.95 -9.74
N ILE A 56 4.78 -10.25 -9.46
CA ILE A 56 5.80 -11.14 -10.04
C ILE A 56 5.73 -11.11 -11.56
N ASP A 57 4.54 -11.35 -12.13
CA ASP A 57 4.36 -11.41 -13.58
C ASP A 57 4.59 -10.04 -14.24
N ASP A 58 4.18 -8.94 -13.58
CA ASP A 58 4.46 -7.59 -14.05
C ASP A 58 5.98 -7.35 -14.18
N TRP A 59 6.78 -7.76 -13.17
CA TRP A 59 8.24 -7.65 -13.21
C TRP A 59 8.89 -8.57 -14.25
N VAL A 60 8.42 -9.82 -14.37
CA VAL A 60 8.92 -10.77 -15.40
C VAL A 60 8.68 -10.20 -16.79
N ASN A 61 7.46 -9.71 -17.06
CA ASN A 61 7.11 -9.12 -18.34
C ASN A 61 7.90 -7.83 -18.62
N HIS A 62 8.05 -6.96 -17.61
CA HIS A 62 8.85 -5.74 -17.73
C HIS A 62 10.29 -6.03 -18.16
N PHE A 63 10.96 -7.02 -17.55
CA PHE A 63 12.32 -7.37 -17.96
C PHE A 63 12.38 -7.99 -19.34
N LYS A 64 11.43 -8.87 -19.70
CA LYS A 64 11.36 -9.48 -21.05
C LYS A 64 11.09 -8.47 -22.14
N GLU A 65 10.29 -7.45 -21.86
CA GLU A 65 9.91 -6.42 -22.84
C GLU A 65 11.04 -5.40 -23.07
N HIS A 66 11.77 -5.03 -22.04
CA HIS A 66 12.71 -3.91 -22.10
C HIS A 66 14.18 -4.30 -22.08
N TYR A 67 14.51 -5.55 -21.78
CA TYR A 67 15.89 -6.01 -21.65
C TYR A 67 16.10 -7.35 -22.36
N THR A 68 17.38 -7.67 -22.67
CA THR A 68 17.77 -8.88 -23.43
C THR A 68 18.18 -10.06 -22.55
N PHE A 69 18.11 -9.94 -21.22
CA PHE A 69 18.47 -11.00 -20.30
C PHE A 69 17.25 -11.78 -19.78
N ASN A 70 17.48 -12.99 -19.30
CA ASN A 70 16.41 -13.86 -18.82
C ASN A 70 15.86 -13.39 -17.46
N ALA A 71 14.54 -13.45 -17.32
CA ALA A 71 13.81 -13.15 -16.09
C ALA A 71 12.91 -14.34 -15.70
N TRP A 72 13.06 -14.85 -14.48
CA TRP A 72 12.45 -16.08 -14.02
C TRP A 72 11.56 -15.85 -12.78
N ASN A 73 10.36 -16.45 -12.79
CA ASN A 73 9.47 -16.49 -11.64
C ASN A 73 9.87 -17.60 -10.67
N LEU A 74 10.61 -17.25 -9.60
CA LEU A 74 11.12 -18.21 -8.62
C LEU A 74 10.06 -18.79 -7.68
N SER A 75 8.80 -18.37 -7.78
CA SER A 75 7.70 -19.04 -7.09
C SER A 75 7.42 -20.42 -7.69
N ASN A 76 7.71 -20.59 -8.97
CA ASN A 76 7.65 -21.87 -9.69
C ASN A 76 8.97 -22.63 -9.53
N LYS A 77 8.90 -23.86 -9.00
CA LYS A 77 10.08 -24.69 -8.77
C LYS A 77 10.86 -25.02 -10.07
N LYS A 78 10.17 -25.19 -11.19
CA LYS A 78 10.80 -25.48 -12.49
C LYS A 78 11.59 -24.26 -12.97
N GLU A 79 10.99 -23.07 -12.91
CA GLU A 79 11.66 -21.83 -13.32
C GLU A 79 12.83 -21.48 -12.38
N MET A 80 12.72 -21.83 -11.11
CA MET A 80 13.82 -21.68 -10.15
C MET A 80 15.03 -22.51 -10.54
N ASN A 81 14.85 -23.73 -11.04
CA ASN A 81 15.96 -24.53 -11.56
C ASN A 81 16.58 -23.86 -12.80
N CYS A 82 15.75 -23.40 -13.75
CA CYS A 82 16.25 -22.66 -14.92
C CYS A 82 17.03 -21.39 -14.52
N PHE A 83 16.59 -20.69 -13.47
CA PHE A 83 17.33 -19.54 -12.92
C PHE A 83 18.74 -19.94 -12.47
N TYR A 84 18.89 -21.03 -11.72
CA TYR A 84 20.21 -21.48 -11.28
C TYR A 84 21.09 -21.99 -12.43
N ASP A 85 20.50 -22.65 -13.42
CA ASP A 85 21.24 -23.05 -14.65
C ASP A 85 21.76 -21.79 -15.37
N ASP A 86 20.93 -20.73 -15.46
CA ASP A 86 21.35 -19.45 -16.03
C ASP A 86 22.36 -18.71 -15.14
N VAL A 87 22.27 -18.81 -13.81
CA VAL A 87 23.32 -18.26 -12.90
C VAL A 87 24.67 -18.87 -13.23
N ASP A 88 24.75 -20.20 -13.34
CA ASP A 88 26.00 -20.90 -13.68
C ASP A 88 26.51 -20.50 -15.07
N TYR A 89 25.59 -20.33 -16.02
CA TYR A 89 25.93 -19.88 -17.38
C TYR A 89 26.49 -18.45 -17.39
N VAL A 90 25.81 -17.47 -16.79
CA VAL A 90 26.27 -16.07 -16.81
C VAL A 90 27.55 -15.87 -16.00
N MET A 91 27.73 -16.63 -14.92
CA MET A 91 29.01 -16.60 -14.19
C MET A 91 30.17 -17.02 -15.04
N LYS A 92 30.00 -18.01 -15.92
CA LYS A 92 31.05 -18.56 -16.78
C LYS A 92 31.26 -17.74 -18.06
N TYR A 93 30.20 -17.37 -18.73
CA TYR A 93 30.23 -16.82 -20.10
C TYR A 93 29.90 -15.33 -20.17
N GLY A 94 29.44 -14.72 -19.09
CA GLY A 94 28.96 -13.35 -19.07
C GLY A 94 27.46 -13.23 -19.38
N GLY A 95 26.94 -12.06 -19.25
CA GLY A 95 25.51 -11.76 -19.36
C GLY A 95 24.89 -11.43 -17.99
N MET A 96 23.57 -11.39 -17.97
CA MET A 96 22.80 -11.04 -16.78
C MET A 96 21.57 -11.95 -16.67
N VAL A 97 21.19 -12.30 -15.45
CA VAL A 97 19.95 -13.03 -15.15
C VAL A 97 19.24 -12.39 -13.97
N VAL A 98 17.91 -12.45 -13.97
CA VAL A 98 17.07 -11.91 -12.89
C VAL A 98 16.10 -12.97 -12.38
N GLY A 99 16.12 -13.22 -11.07
CA GLY A 99 15.10 -13.99 -10.38
C GLY A 99 14.08 -13.08 -9.70
N ILE A 100 12.80 -13.37 -9.81
CA ILE A 100 11.71 -12.60 -9.20
C ILE A 100 10.92 -13.52 -8.25
N ILE A 101 10.73 -13.08 -7.00
CA ILE A 101 10.02 -13.85 -5.97
C ILE A 101 9.21 -12.94 -5.05
N ASN A 102 8.16 -13.47 -4.43
CA ASN A 102 7.42 -12.71 -3.43
C ASN A 102 8.00 -12.87 -2.01
N TYR A 103 7.75 -11.85 -1.17
CA TYR A 103 8.26 -11.78 0.21
C TYR A 103 7.93 -13.01 1.06
N GLU A 104 6.69 -13.54 0.94
CA GLU A 104 6.19 -14.66 1.75
C GLU A 104 6.84 -16.00 1.36
N LEU A 105 7.33 -16.11 0.14
CA LEU A 105 7.99 -17.31 -0.35
C LEU A 105 9.51 -17.22 -0.24
N ALA A 106 10.09 -16.02 -0.36
CA ALA A 106 11.54 -15.83 -0.34
C ALA A 106 12.19 -16.45 0.91
N PHE A 107 11.63 -16.22 2.12
CA PHE A 107 12.21 -16.81 3.34
C PHE A 107 12.00 -18.32 3.50
N ARG A 108 11.19 -18.94 2.63
CA ARG A 108 11.02 -20.40 2.54
C ARG A 108 11.97 -21.03 1.52
N ARG A 109 12.85 -20.24 0.92
CA ARG A 109 13.85 -20.63 -0.08
C ARG A 109 15.27 -20.35 0.44
N PRO A 110 15.78 -21.17 1.39
CA PRO A 110 17.08 -20.91 2.01
C PRO A 110 18.24 -20.93 1.01
N GLU A 111 18.07 -21.57 -0.15
CA GLU A 111 19.02 -21.57 -1.24
C GLU A 111 19.36 -20.17 -1.76
N LEU A 112 18.44 -19.20 -1.66
CA LEU A 112 18.69 -17.80 -2.04
C LEU A 112 19.78 -17.13 -1.18
N LEU A 113 20.04 -17.64 0.03
CA LEU A 113 21.15 -17.15 0.88
C LEU A 113 22.54 -17.54 0.34
N LYS A 114 22.60 -18.45 -0.64
CA LYS A 114 23.87 -18.87 -1.29
C LYS A 114 24.28 -17.94 -2.42
N LEU A 115 23.40 -17.05 -2.85
CA LEU A 115 23.74 -16.07 -3.89
C LEU A 115 24.84 -15.13 -3.39
N THR A 116 25.84 -14.90 -4.24
CA THR A 116 26.98 -14.01 -3.98
C THR A 116 27.10 -12.98 -5.09
N GLU A 117 27.69 -11.83 -4.80
CA GLU A 117 27.95 -10.75 -5.77
C GLU A 117 26.71 -10.34 -6.61
N PHE A 118 25.54 -10.40 -6.00
CA PHE A 118 24.28 -10.13 -6.66
C PHE A 118 23.71 -8.76 -6.29
N THR A 119 22.80 -8.26 -7.14
CA THR A 119 21.95 -7.09 -6.83
C THR A 119 20.65 -7.58 -6.19
N LEU A 120 20.34 -7.07 -4.99
CA LEU A 120 19.04 -7.23 -4.35
C LEU A 120 18.19 -5.99 -4.64
N MET A 121 17.02 -6.18 -5.24
CA MET A 121 16.01 -5.13 -5.38
C MET A 121 14.76 -5.51 -4.59
N LEU A 122 14.30 -4.60 -3.72
CA LEU A 122 13.06 -4.75 -2.95
C LEU A 122 12.02 -3.80 -3.51
N ASP A 123 11.00 -4.34 -4.17
CA ASP A 123 9.82 -3.58 -4.59
C ASP A 123 8.82 -3.53 -3.42
N GLU A 124 8.35 -2.36 -3.08
CA GLU A 124 7.61 -2.03 -1.86
C GLU A 124 8.39 -2.38 -0.58
N SER A 125 9.58 -1.75 -0.44
CA SER A 125 10.51 -1.99 0.68
C SER A 125 9.92 -1.67 2.06
N SER A 126 8.81 -0.96 2.13
CA SER A 126 7.99 -0.80 3.35
C SER A 126 7.58 -2.14 3.98
N LEU A 127 7.52 -3.23 3.21
CA LEU A 127 7.18 -4.56 3.71
C LEU A 127 8.23 -5.17 4.66
N ILE A 128 9.43 -4.60 4.78
CA ILE A 128 10.45 -5.02 5.75
C ILE A 128 10.54 -4.12 6.98
N GLN A 129 9.56 -3.26 7.24
CA GLN A 129 9.53 -2.36 8.40
C GLN A 129 9.57 -3.08 9.75
N ASN A 130 8.99 -4.29 9.83
CA ASN A 130 8.97 -5.08 11.05
C ASN A 130 10.21 -5.97 11.12
N GLU A 131 11.18 -5.61 11.96
CA GLU A 131 12.44 -6.34 12.13
C GLU A 131 12.26 -7.74 12.72
N SER A 132 11.20 -7.96 13.51
CA SER A 132 10.90 -9.28 14.07
C SER A 132 10.32 -10.27 13.07
N ALA A 133 9.78 -9.78 11.94
CA ALA A 133 9.15 -10.59 10.91
C ALA A 133 10.14 -11.55 10.24
N LYS A 134 9.69 -12.80 9.96
CA LYS A 134 10.52 -13.83 9.32
C LYS A 134 11.10 -13.36 7.99
N ARG A 135 10.32 -12.63 7.19
CA ARG A 135 10.74 -12.08 5.89
C ARG A 135 11.88 -11.06 6.05
N THR A 136 11.78 -10.14 7.01
CA THR A 136 12.81 -9.14 7.28
C THR A 136 14.09 -9.80 7.77
N LYS A 137 14.00 -10.69 8.77
CA LYS A 137 15.16 -11.45 9.28
C LYS A 137 15.86 -12.27 8.19
N PHE A 138 15.12 -12.80 7.22
CA PHE A 138 15.70 -13.53 6.10
C PHE A 138 16.44 -12.59 5.15
N ILE A 139 15.83 -11.47 4.75
CA ILE A 139 16.46 -10.48 3.86
C ILE A 139 17.72 -9.88 4.50
N MET A 140 17.69 -9.57 5.79
CA MET A 140 18.87 -9.06 6.51
C MET A 140 20.03 -10.06 6.63
N LYS A 141 19.77 -11.37 6.42
CA LYS A 141 20.83 -12.39 6.34
C LYS A 141 21.48 -12.49 4.96
N MET A 142 20.84 -11.96 3.92
CA MET A 142 21.41 -11.91 2.58
C MET A 142 22.64 -10.99 2.56
N LYS A 143 23.59 -11.27 1.69
CA LYS A 143 24.81 -10.48 1.53
C LYS A 143 24.94 -9.95 0.11
N PRO A 144 24.01 -9.06 -0.33
CA PRO A 144 24.08 -8.51 -1.67
C PRO A 144 25.24 -7.54 -1.82
N ALA A 145 25.88 -7.55 -3.00
CA ALA A 145 26.87 -6.54 -3.37
C ALA A 145 26.20 -5.18 -3.60
N ASN A 146 25.02 -5.20 -4.22
CA ASN A 146 24.25 -3.99 -4.52
C ASN A 146 22.82 -4.09 -3.93
N VAL A 147 22.27 -2.96 -3.54
CA VAL A 147 20.90 -2.88 -2.98
C VAL A 147 20.12 -1.77 -3.67
N ILE A 148 18.90 -2.08 -4.08
CA ILE A 148 17.93 -1.11 -4.62
C ILE A 148 16.63 -1.26 -3.82
N LEU A 149 16.21 -0.21 -3.14
CA LEU A 149 14.94 -0.16 -2.41
C LEU A 149 13.95 0.72 -3.18
N LEU A 150 12.76 0.21 -3.41
CA LEU A 150 11.68 0.95 -4.07
C LEU A 150 10.48 1.04 -3.13
N SER A 151 9.96 2.23 -2.89
CA SER A 151 8.68 2.44 -2.18
C SER A 151 8.10 3.81 -2.50
N GLY A 152 6.78 3.94 -2.45
CA GLY A 152 6.10 5.24 -2.46
C GLY A 152 5.92 5.81 -1.05
N THR A 153 5.88 4.93 -0.06
CA THR A 153 5.64 5.25 1.35
C THR A 153 6.56 4.41 2.22
N PRO A 154 7.86 4.76 2.35
CA PRO A 154 8.86 3.90 2.97
C PRO A 154 8.51 3.49 4.41
N VAL A 155 7.76 4.31 5.14
CA VAL A 155 7.42 4.09 6.56
C VAL A 155 6.06 4.61 6.98
N SER A 156 5.24 5.11 6.05
CA SER A 156 3.91 5.65 6.37
C SER A 156 3.92 6.63 7.57
N GLY A 157 4.95 7.50 7.64
CA GLY A 157 5.12 8.47 8.72
C GLY A 157 5.75 7.94 10.02
N LYS A 158 6.05 6.64 10.12
CA LYS A 158 6.63 5.99 11.32
C LYS A 158 8.13 5.81 11.16
N TYR A 159 8.91 6.84 11.45
CA TYR A 159 10.37 6.86 11.20
C TYR A 159 11.13 5.79 11.98
N GLU A 160 10.64 5.34 13.13
CA GLU A 160 11.23 4.24 13.91
C GLU A 160 11.28 2.93 13.10
N ARG A 161 10.49 2.82 12.04
CA ARG A 161 10.44 1.64 11.17
C ARG A 161 11.42 1.67 9.99
N LEU A 162 12.30 2.67 9.92
CA LEU A 162 13.32 2.78 8.86
C LEU A 162 14.52 1.85 9.06
N ILE A 163 14.76 1.33 10.26
CA ILE A 163 16.02 0.71 10.67
C ILE A 163 16.48 -0.40 9.69
N SER A 164 15.63 -1.35 9.35
CA SER A 164 16.00 -2.41 8.40
C SER A 164 16.37 -1.89 7.01
N GLN A 165 15.66 -0.85 6.53
CA GLN A 165 15.96 -0.25 5.23
C GLN A 165 17.29 0.50 5.23
N ILE A 166 17.56 1.32 6.24
CA ILE A 166 18.82 2.09 6.34
C ILE A 166 20.04 1.19 6.59
N HIS A 167 19.87 0.07 7.30
CA HIS A 167 20.92 -0.94 7.43
C HIS A 167 21.28 -1.58 6.07
N LEU A 168 20.27 -1.91 5.24
CA LEU A 168 20.50 -2.39 3.87
C LEU A 168 21.23 -1.36 3.00
N LEU A 169 21.01 -0.07 3.25
CA LEU A 169 21.71 1.03 2.57
C LEU A 169 23.13 1.28 3.11
N GLY A 170 23.55 0.51 4.11
CA GLY A 170 24.89 0.61 4.68
C GLY A 170 25.04 1.64 5.82
N TRP A 171 23.94 2.24 6.29
CA TRP A 171 23.98 3.07 7.48
C TRP A 171 23.78 2.21 8.73
N ASN A 172 24.91 1.75 9.29
CA ASN A 172 24.92 0.84 10.43
C ASN A 172 24.79 1.58 11.78
N ILE A 173 23.72 2.35 11.96
CA ILE A 173 23.39 2.98 13.24
C ILE A 173 22.78 1.95 14.18
N ALA A 174 23.19 1.93 15.44
CA ALA A 174 22.54 1.09 16.44
C ALA A 174 21.10 1.56 16.69
N GLU A 175 20.17 0.62 16.86
CA GLU A 175 18.74 0.91 17.06
C GLU A 175 18.52 1.92 18.21
N ASN A 176 19.10 1.68 19.39
CA ASN A 176 18.99 2.60 20.54
C ASN A 176 19.50 4.01 20.20
N THR A 177 20.57 4.11 19.40
CA THR A 177 21.11 5.41 18.97
C THR A 177 20.15 6.11 18.01
N PHE A 178 19.54 5.35 17.11
CA PHE A 178 18.52 5.88 16.17
C PHE A 178 17.32 6.42 16.96
N TRP A 179 16.77 5.61 17.87
CA TRP A 179 15.64 6.02 18.73
C TRP A 179 15.96 7.28 19.53
N ASN A 180 17.10 7.31 20.20
CA ASN A 180 17.53 8.47 21.01
C ASN A 180 17.72 9.74 20.17
N GLN A 181 18.11 9.62 18.91
CA GLN A 181 18.34 10.78 18.03
C GLN A 181 17.09 11.28 17.33
N TYR A 182 16.15 10.39 16.97
CA TYR A 182 15.10 10.72 16.02
C TYR A 182 13.68 10.47 16.53
N VAL A 183 13.48 9.72 17.62
CA VAL A 183 12.13 9.38 18.12
C VAL A 183 11.92 9.98 19.51
N ASN A 184 10.77 10.60 19.72
CA ASN A 184 10.27 10.96 21.04
C ASN A 184 9.33 9.85 21.49
N TYR A 185 9.57 9.29 22.67
CA TYR A 185 8.78 8.19 23.19
C TYR A 185 8.76 8.19 24.72
N HIS A 186 7.74 7.57 25.29
CA HIS A 186 7.67 7.28 26.71
C HIS A 186 7.17 5.85 26.95
N TYR A 187 7.26 5.38 28.17
CA TYR A 187 6.68 4.11 28.59
C TYR A 187 5.42 4.39 29.42
N ASP A 188 4.32 3.73 29.07
CA ASP A 188 3.08 3.76 29.83
C ASP A 188 3.02 2.49 30.69
N ASP A 189 2.94 2.68 32.04
CA ASP A 189 2.98 1.58 33.02
C ASP A 189 1.58 1.17 33.51
N ASN A 190 0.49 1.62 32.87
CA ASN A 190 -0.87 1.46 33.39
C ASN A 190 -1.39 0.00 33.45
N GLU A 191 -0.73 -0.98 32.84
CA GLU A 191 -1.20 -2.38 32.78
C GLU A 191 -0.17 -3.43 33.27
N GLY A 192 0.83 -3.05 34.06
CA GLY A 192 1.80 -4.00 34.63
C GLY A 192 2.89 -4.50 33.66
N PHE A 193 2.83 -4.11 32.38
CA PHE A 193 3.91 -4.24 31.40
C PHE A 193 4.16 -2.87 30.76
N PRO A 194 5.39 -2.35 30.77
CA PRO A 194 5.70 -1.06 30.17
C PRO A 194 5.46 -1.12 28.67
N LEU A 195 4.46 -0.36 28.19
CA LEU A 195 4.16 -0.19 26.77
C LEU A 195 4.91 1.00 26.22
N LEU A 196 5.70 0.81 25.17
CA LEU A 196 6.39 1.88 24.47
C LEU A 196 5.40 2.66 23.58
N ILE A 197 5.26 3.94 23.85
CA ILE A 197 4.43 4.87 23.06
C ILE A 197 5.35 5.87 22.36
N VAL A 198 5.16 6.04 21.05
CA VAL A 198 5.85 7.05 20.24
C VAL A 198 5.01 8.33 20.24
N ASP A 199 5.58 9.41 20.80
CA ASP A 199 4.95 10.72 20.90
C ASP A 199 5.19 11.59 19.68
N GLY A 200 6.19 11.25 18.88
CA GLY A 200 6.56 12.00 17.68
C GLY A 200 8.04 11.84 17.32
N TYR A 201 8.52 12.76 16.52
CA TYR A 201 9.88 12.69 15.96
C TYR A 201 10.64 14.00 16.17
N LYS A 202 11.97 13.90 16.23
CA LYS A 202 12.90 15.01 16.37
C LYS A 202 14.02 14.89 15.37
N ASN A 203 14.73 16.00 15.12
CA ASN A 203 15.86 16.05 14.18
C ASN A 203 15.56 15.48 12.80
N THR A 204 14.32 15.61 12.31
CA THR A 204 13.85 15.03 11.04
C THR A 204 14.64 15.52 9.84
N ASP A 205 15.03 16.81 9.80
CA ASP A 205 15.86 17.34 8.73
C ASP A 205 17.25 16.69 8.67
N ARG A 206 17.82 16.39 9.84
CA ARG A 206 19.07 15.65 9.93
C ARG A 206 18.90 14.20 9.46
N LEU A 207 17.78 13.55 9.82
CA LEU A 207 17.46 12.21 9.36
C LEU A 207 17.39 12.17 7.81
N ILE A 208 16.63 13.07 7.22
CA ILE A 208 16.49 13.16 5.75
C ILE A 208 17.84 13.38 5.08
N ARG A 209 18.65 14.32 5.56
CA ARG A 209 20.01 14.54 5.03
C ARG A 209 20.87 13.29 5.12
N LYS A 210 20.83 12.57 6.25
CA LYS A 210 21.56 11.31 6.41
C LYS A 210 21.08 10.24 5.46
N MET A 211 19.78 10.15 5.19
CA MET A 211 19.25 9.23 4.21
C MET A 211 19.75 9.58 2.79
N HIS A 212 19.79 10.85 2.41
CA HIS A 212 20.40 11.27 1.13
C HIS A 212 21.89 10.88 1.04
N GLU A 213 22.66 11.10 2.13
CA GLU A 213 24.08 10.66 2.21
C GLU A 213 24.23 9.16 2.00
N HIS A 214 23.20 8.36 2.30
CA HIS A 214 23.17 6.90 2.11
C HIS A 214 22.38 6.46 0.85
N GLY A 215 22.24 7.35 -0.13
CA GLY A 215 21.71 7.03 -1.45
C GLY A 215 20.18 7.00 -1.55
N CYS A 216 19.46 7.65 -0.61
CA CYS A 216 18.02 7.81 -0.73
C CYS A 216 17.68 9.01 -1.63
N VAL A 217 16.77 8.80 -2.58
CA VAL A 217 16.15 9.85 -3.39
C VAL A 217 14.67 9.90 -3.01
N PHE A 218 14.21 11.08 -2.61
CA PHE A 218 12.80 11.33 -2.32
C PHE A 218 12.23 12.21 -3.42
N MET A 219 11.02 11.91 -3.87
CA MET A 219 10.34 12.69 -4.90
C MET A 219 8.84 12.54 -4.79
N LYS A 220 8.15 13.66 -4.70
CA LYS A 220 6.69 13.72 -4.70
C LYS A 220 6.18 14.05 -6.10
N THR A 221 4.95 13.63 -6.38
CA THR A 221 4.36 13.86 -7.70
C THR A 221 4.14 15.36 -7.98
N ASP A 222 3.77 16.13 -6.97
CA ASP A 222 3.57 17.58 -7.04
C ASP A 222 4.86 18.39 -7.25
N GLU A 223 6.03 17.80 -6.98
CA GLU A 223 7.33 18.42 -7.26
C GLU A 223 7.74 18.32 -8.75
N VAL A 224 7.16 17.38 -9.49
CA VAL A 224 7.58 17.04 -10.86
C VAL A 224 6.49 17.16 -11.92
N PHE A 225 5.23 17.20 -11.51
CA PHE A 225 4.08 17.34 -12.40
C PHE A 225 3.00 18.24 -11.79
N GLU A 226 2.42 19.08 -12.62
CA GLU A 226 1.16 19.73 -12.31
C GLU A 226 0.04 18.72 -12.52
N LEU A 227 -0.56 18.27 -11.42
CA LEU A 227 -1.72 17.39 -11.45
C LEU A 227 -3.02 18.21 -11.33
N PRO A 228 -4.13 17.70 -11.87
CA PRO A 228 -5.42 18.39 -11.74
C PRO A 228 -5.87 18.51 -10.28
N GLU A 229 -6.76 19.44 -10.03
CA GLU A 229 -7.35 19.70 -8.72
C GLU A 229 -8.01 18.45 -8.14
N GLN A 230 -7.98 18.34 -6.81
CA GLN A 230 -8.67 17.31 -6.04
C GLN A 230 -9.83 17.93 -5.25
N ILE A 231 -11.05 17.45 -5.50
CA ILE A 231 -12.26 17.91 -4.78
C ILE A 231 -12.75 16.78 -3.88
N TRP A 232 -12.85 17.08 -2.59
CA TRP A 232 -13.29 16.15 -1.57
C TRP A 232 -14.72 16.48 -1.13
N ASN A 233 -15.59 15.47 -1.19
CA ASN A 233 -16.99 15.57 -0.83
C ASN A 233 -17.32 14.59 0.29
N ASP A 234 -17.60 15.10 1.48
CA ASP A 234 -18.09 14.31 2.60
C ASP A 234 -19.61 14.23 2.52
N VAL A 235 -20.10 13.07 2.11
CA VAL A 235 -21.54 12.81 2.03
C VAL A 235 -22.00 12.26 3.38
N LYS A 236 -22.74 13.06 4.12
CA LYS A 236 -23.25 12.73 5.44
C LYS A 236 -24.45 11.81 5.34
N ILE A 237 -24.42 10.70 6.05
CA ILE A 237 -25.44 9.67 6.04
C ILE A 237 -25.98 9.49 7.47
N PRO A 238 -27.28 9.46 7.68
CA PRO A 238 -27.84 9.16 9.00
C PRO A 238 -27.43 7.78 9.50
N THR A 239 -27.04 7.67 10.77
CA THR A 239 -26.87 6.39 11.44
C THR A 239 -28.22 5.73 11.71
N THR A 240 -28.25 4.39 11.64
CA THR A 240 -29.48 3.62 11.89
C THR A 240 -29.79 3.48 13.40
N LYS A 241 -31.00 3.02 13.74
CA LYS A 241 -31.37 2.68 15.11
C LYS A 241 -30.56 1.49 15.63
N GLU A 242 -30.30 0.54 14.78
CA GLU A 242 -29.50 -0.68 15.05
C GLU A 242 -28.08 -0.31 15.46
N TYR A 243 -27.44 0.63 14.75
CA TYR A 243 -26.14 1.16 15.12
C TYR A 243 -26.14 1.79 16.52
N LYS A 244 -27.13 2.65 16.81
CA LYS A 244 -27.27 3.31 18.13
C LYS A 244 -27.52 2.30 19.25
N ASN A 245 -28.35 1.29 18.99
CA ASN A 245 -28.65 0.23 19.96
C ASN A 245 -27.40 -0.62 20.22
N PHE A 246 -26.66 -1.02 19.16
CA PHE A 246 -25.43 -1.78 19.31
C PHE A 246 -24.39 -1.05 20.14
N ARG A 247 -24.22 0.25 19.93
CA ARG A 247 -23.30 1.05 20.75
C ARG A 247 -23.67 1.07 22.24
N LYS A 248 -24.95 1.01 22.58
CA LYS A 248 -25.41 1.03 23.98
C LYS A 248 -25.33 -0.34 24.67
N SER A 249 -25.69 -1.40 23.97
CA SER A 249 -25.85 -2.72 24.57
C SER A 249 -24.77 -3.73 24.17
N GLY A 250 -24.01 -3.45 23.11
CA GLY A 250 -23.07 -4.42 22.51
C GLY A 250 -23.77 -5.55 21.76
N ILE A 251 -25.09 -5.56 21.66
CA ILE A 251 -25.87 -6.61 20.99
C ILE A 251 -26.99 -5.97 20.16
N VAL A 252 -27.17 -6.47 18.92
CA VAL A 252 -28.30 -6.05 18.07
C VAL A 252 -28.64 -7.17 17.07
N THR A 253 -29.92 -7.28 16.72
CA THR A 253 -30.39 -8.14 15.62
C THR A 253 -30.71 -7.27 14.42
N VAL A 254 -30.18 -7.62 13.24
CA VAL A 254 -30.44 -6.96 11.97
C VAL A 254 -30.82 -8.01 10.93
N GLY A 255 -32.10 -8.00 10.50
CA GLY A 255 -32.63 -9.11 9.70
C GLY A 255 -32.58 -10.43 10.48
N ASP A 256 -31.93 -11.42 9.90
CA ASP A 256 -31.70 -12.75 10.52
C ASP A 256 -30.37 -12.82 11.30
N ASP A 257 -29.54 -11.78 11.25
CA ASP A 257 -28.21 -11.77 11.87
C ASP A 257 -28.27 -11.19 13.30
N GLU A 258 -27.70 -11.92 14.27
CA GLU A 258 -27.46 -11.44 15.62
C GLU A 258 -25.98 -11.05 15.78
N LEU A 259 -25.72 -9.75 16.02
CA LEU A 259 -24.40 -9.19 16.19
C LEU A 259 -24.08 -9.02 17.67
N VAL A 260 -23.07 -9.73 18.18
CA VAL A 260 -22.64 -9.71 19.58
C VAL A 260 -21.21 -9.21 19.68
N GLY A 261 -21.02 -7.99 20.19
CA GLY A 261 -19.72 -7.39 20.42
C GLY A 261 -19.16 -7.78 21.80
N ASP A 262 -18.62 -8.98 21.90
CA ASP A 262 -18.07 -9.56 23.13
C ASP A 262 -16.64 -9.10 23.46
N CYS A 263 -15.93 -8.52 22.48
CA CYS A 263 -14.62 -7.93 22.66
C CYS A 263 -14.45 -6.67 21.78
N THR A 264 -13.40 -5.91 22.03
CA THR A 264 -13.07 -4.68 21.28
C THR A 264 -13.06 -4.87 19.77
N LEU A 265 -12.45 -5.96 19.30
CA LEU A 265 -12.35 -6.27 17.87
C LEU A 265 -13.71 -6.52 17.24
N THR A 266 -14.58 -7.32 17.90
CA THR A 266 -15.92 -7.61 17.39
C THR A 266 -16.81 -6.37 17.44
N LYS A 267 -16.71 -5.53 18.48
CA LYS A 267 -17.41 -4.25 18.55
C LYS A 267 -17.02 -3.35 17.37
N MET A 268 -15.75 -3.14 17.17
CA MET A 268 -15.24 -2.33 16.06
C MET A 268 -15.65 -2.88 14.69
N LEU A 269 -15.62 -4.21 14.52
CA LEU A 269 -16.04 -4.86 13.29
C LEU A 269 -17.52 -4.61 13.00
N TYR A 270 -18.39 -4.89 13.99
CA TYR A 270 -19.83 -4.75 13.80
C TYR A 270 -20.29 -3.30 13.68
N GLU A 271 -19.65 -2.34 14.37
CA GLU A 271 -19.91 -0.91 14.14
C GLU A 271 -19.64 -0.51 12.69
N ARG A 272 -18.56 -1.03 12.07
CA ARG A 272 -18.24 -0.78 10.66
C ARG A 272 -19.25 -1.43 9.72
N MET A 273 -19.67 -2.69 9.99
CA MET A 273 -20.67 -3.39 9.20
C MET A 273 -22.04 -2.70 9.27
N LEU A 274 -22.43 -2.20 10.47
CA LEU A 274 -23.65 -1.45 10.68
C LEU A 274 -23.64 -0.07 9.98
N CYS A 275 -22.47 0.52 9.77
CA CYS A 275 -22.31 1.69 8.92
C CYS A 275 -22.27 1.35 7.42
N GLY A 276 -21.84 0.15 7.06
CA GLY A 276 -21.71 -0.35 5.68
C GLY A 276 -23.01 -0.95 5.14
N HIS A 277 -22.98 -2.23 4.83
CA HIS A 277 -24.06 -2.97 4.14
C HIS A 277 -25.37 -3.08 4.91
N TYR A 278 -25.38 -2.98 6.24
CA TYR A 278 -26.63 -2.94 7.02
C TYR A 278 -27.33 -1.55 7.00
N ASN A 279 -26.67 -0.50 6.49
CA ASN A 279 -27.26 0.83 6.44
C ASN A 279 -27.91 1.13 5.08
N GLN A 280 -29.23 0.95 5.02
CA GLN A 280 -30.00 1.20 3.80
C GLN A 280 -29.92 2.66 3.31
N ASN A 281 -29.72 3.63 4.23
CA ASN A 281 -29.52 5.02 3.83
C ASN A 281 -28.21 5.19 3.04
N LYS A 282 -27.16 4.43 3.38
CA LYS A 282 -25.88 4.45 2.65
C LYS A 282 -26.04 3.86 1.25
N ILE A 283 -26.76 2.75 1.13
CA ILE A 283 -27.03 2.09 -0.15
C ILE A 283 -27.84 3.01 -1.07
N SER A 284 -28.91 3.64 -0.52
CA SER A 284 -29.71 4.62 -1.26
C SER A 284 -28.87 5.83 -1.71
N THR A 285 -28.08 6.40 -0.80
CA THR A 285 -27.20 7.54 -1.12
C THR A 285 -26.15 7.18 -2.19
N PHE A 286 -25.63 5.96 -2.14
CA PHE A 286 -24.71 5.45 -3.17
C PHE A 286 -25.41 5.32 -4.53
N ARG A 287 -26.67 4.83 -4.57
CA ARG A 287 -27.49 4.78 -5.76
C ARG A 287 -27.66 6.17 -6.36
N ASP A 288 -28.13 7.16 -5.56
CA ASP A 288 -28.35 8.54 -6.01
C ASP A 288 -27.05 9.15 -6.59
N LEU A 289 -25.90 8.83 -5.99
CA LEU A 289 -24.61 9.28 -6.47
C LEU A 289 -24.28 8.67 -7.86
N LEU A 290 -24.51 7.36 -8.05
CA LEU A 290 -24.29 6.71 -9.35
C LEU A 290 -25.26 7.21 -10.42
N GLU A 291 -26.53 7.47 -10.09
CA GLU A 291 -27.51 8.08 -11.00
C GLU A 291 -27.11 9.48 -11.44
N SER A 292 -26.44 10.22 -10.58
CA SER A 292 -26.01 11.61 -10.84
C SER A 292 -24.88 11.72 -11.87
N THR A 293 -24.28 10.61 -12.33
CA THR A 293 -23.12 10.64 -13.23
C THR A 293 -23.11 9.48 -14.21
N SER A 294 -22.76 9.77 -15.45
CA SER A 294 -22.48 8.76 -16.50
C SER A 294 -20.99 8.48 -16.71
N ASN A 295 -20.11 9.00 -15.80
CA ASN A 295 -18.68 8.77 -15.92
C ASN A 295 -18.28 7.46 -15.24
N ARG A 296 -17.07 6.97 -15.56
CA ARG A 296 -16.44 5.87 -14.82
C ARG A 296 -16.29 6.22 -13.35
N VAL A 297 -16.65 5.29 -12.46
CA VAL A 297 -16.56 5.45 -11.02
C VAL A 297 -15.77 4.29 -10.44
N ILE A 298 -14.86 4.58 -9.51
CA ILE A 298 -14.16 3.58 -8.71
C ILE A 298 -14.79 3.55 -7.33
N VAL A 299 -15.18 2.39 -6.84
CA VAL A 299 -15.78 2.21 -5.52
C VAL A 299 -14.85 1.37 -4.65
N PHE A 300 -14.37 1.94 -3.56
CA PHE A 300 -13.58 1.18 -2.58
C PHE A 300 -14.45 0.64 -1.45
N TYR A 301 -14.25 -0.64 -1.10
CA TYR A 301 -15.01 -1.34 -0.07
C TYR A 301 -14.11 -2.23 0.81
N ASN A 302 -14.65 -2.72 1.95
CA ASN A 302 -13.93 -3.61 2.87
C ASN A 302 -14.53 -5.02 2.95
N PHE A 303 -15.87 -5.18 2.98
CA PHE A 303 -16.54 -6.44 3.31
C PHE A 303 -17.23 -7.04 2.08
N ASP A 304 -17.22 -8.38 1.95
CA ASP A 304 -17.86 -9.06 0.82
C ASP A 304 -19.39 -8.81 0.76
N ALA A 305 -20.02 -8.53 1.90
CA ALA A 305 -21.42 -8.11 1.92
C ALA A 305 -21.63 -6.72 1.29
N GLU A 306 -20.67 -5.80 1.45
CA GLU A 306 -20.70 -4.50 0.75
C GLU A 306 -20.58 -4.68 -0.75
N LEU A 307 -19.70 -5.61 -1.21
CA LEU A 307 -19.57 -5.92 -2.62
C LEU A 307 -20.93 -6.27 -3.24
N ARG A 308 -21.68 -7.19 -2.60
CA ARG A 308 -23.00 -7.62 -3.09
C ARG A 308 -23.99 -6.47 -3.19
N GLU A 309 -24.05 -5.59 -2.18
CA GLU A 309 -24.95 -4.43 -2.21
C GLU A 309 -24.57 -3.44 -3.30
N ILE A 310 -23.26 -3.20 -3.50
CA ILE A 310 -22.76 -2.31 -4.56
C ILE A 310 -23.07 -2.90 -5.94
N GLU A 311 -22.86 -4.21 -6.13
CA GLU A 311 -23.21 -4.91 -7.38
C GLU A 311 -24.70 -4.86 -7.67
N ASN A 312 -25.56 -5.07 -6.66
CA ASN A 312 -27.01 -4.98 -6.82
C ASN A 312 -27.43 -3.58 -7.32
N VAL A 313 -26.89 -2.52 -6.73
CA VAL A 313 -27.16 -1.15 -7.17
C VAL A 313 -26.67 -0.91 -8.61
N CYS A 314 -25.50 -1.41 -8.97
CA CYS A 314 -24.98 -1.29 -10.34
C CYS A 314 -25.88 -2.05 -11.33
N LEU A 315 -26.34 -3.24 -10.99
CA LEU A 315 -27.25 -4.04 -11.80
C LEU A 315 -28.60 -3.34 -12.01
N GLU A 316 -29.19 -2.78 -10.94
CA GLU A 316 -30.44 -2.03 -11.00
C GLU A 316 -30.35 -0.78 -11.92
N LEU A 317 -29.14 -0.20 -12.01
CA LEU A 317 -28.88 0.99 -12.84
C LEU A 317 -28.31 0.68 -14.23
N ASP A 318 -28.28 -0.61 -14.62
CA ASP A 318 -27.67 -1.10 -15.87
C ASP A 318 -26.21 -0.61 -16.09
N ARG A 319 -25.42 -0.40 -14.97
CA ARG A 319 -24.04 0.05 -15.05
C ARG A 319 -23.08 -1.13 -15.27
N PRO A 320 -22.26 -1.13 -16.34
CA PRO A 320 -21.23 -2.14 -16.53
C PRO A 320 -20.26 -2.20 -15.35
N THR A 321 -19.95 -3.40 -14.85
CA THR A 321 -19.22 -3.58 -13.61
C THR A 321 -17.94 -4.37 -13.83
N SER A 322 -16.85 -3.94 -13.21
CA SER A 322 -15.58 -4.64 -13.11
C SER A 322 -15.22 -4.82 -11.63
N ILE A 323 -14.66 -5.99 -11.26
CA ILE A 323 -14.37 -6.34 -9.88
C ILE A 323 -12.88 -6.63 -9.71
N VAL A 324 -12.31 -6.05 -8.64
CA VAL A 324 -10.94 -6.32 -8.23
C VAL A 324 -10.88 -6.60 -6.73
N ASN A 325 -10.65 -7.86 -6.39
CA ASN A 325 -10.54 -8.32 -5.01
C ASN A 325 -9.44 -9.40 -4.86
N GLY A 326 -9.39 -10.12 -3.74
CA GLY A 326 -8.41 -11.17 -3.51
C GLY A 326 -8.55 -12.41 -4.40
N HIS A 327 -9.69 -12.58 -5.10
CA HIS A 327 -10.04 -13.74 -5.91
C HIS A 327 -10.13 -13.42 -7.39
N GLU A 328 -10.49 -12.19 -7.73
CA GLU A 328 -10.80 -11.76 -9.08
C GLU A 328 -10.06 -10.46 -9.43
N ARG A 329 -9.58 -10.38 -10.65
CA ARG A 329 -9.01 -9.16 -11.25
C ARG A 329 -9.58 -8.99 -12.65
N ASP A 330 -10.81 -8.49 -12.71
CA ASP A 330 -11.47 -8.16 -13.96
C ASP A 330 -11.53 -6.63 -14.16
N LEU A 331 -11.04 -6.16 -15.28
CA LEU A 331 -11.10 -4.76 -15.71
C LEU A 331 -11.77 -4.61 -17.08
N TYR A 332 -12.39 -5.66 -17.61
CA TYR A 332 -12.94 -5.66 -18.96
C TYR A 332 -13.96 -4.54 -19.15
N CYS A 333 -14.98 -4.46 -18.29
CA CYS A 333 -15.99 -3.41 -18.41
C CYS A 333 -15.39 -2.01 -18.22
N TYR A 334 -14.44 -1.87 -17.30
CA TYR A 334 -13.74 -0.60 -17.08
C TYR A 334 -13.01 -0.12 -18.33
N GLU A 335 -12.39 -1.02 -19.09
CA GLU A 335 -11.64 -0.69 -20.31
C GLU A 335 -12.55 -0.40 -21.49
N GLN A 336 -13.72 -1.04 -21.57
CA GLN A 336 -14.62 -0.96 -22.72
C GLN A 336 -15.69 0.14 -22.60
N TYR A 337 -16.16 0.47 -21.39
CA TYR A 337 -17.32 1.35 -21.22
C TYR A 337 -16.96 2.62 -20.43
N ASP A 338 -17.45 3.78 -20.89
CA ASP A 338 -17.15 5.08 -20.27
C ASP A 338 -17.94 5.34 -18.97
N ASP A 339 -18.99 4.59 -18.75
CA ASP A 339 -19.86 4.64 -17.57
C ASP A 339 -19.64 3.47 -16.61
N ALA A 340 -18.60 2.65 -16.80
CA ALA A 340 -18.32 1.49 -15.97
C ALA A 340 -18.06 1.85 -14.51
N VAL A 341 -18.47 0.95 -13.62
CA VAL A 341 -18.14 1.00 -12.18
C VAL A 341 -17.10 -0.07 -11.86
N VAL A 342 -15.97 0.34 -11.29
CA VAL A 342 -14.95 -0.59 -10.80
C VAL A 342 -15.07 -0.71 -9.29
N ILE A 343 -15.35 -1.92 -8.82
CA ILE A 343 -15.50 -2.23 -7.38
C ILE A 343 -14.19 -2.84 -6.88
N VAL A 344 -13.50 -2.15 -5.99
CA VAL A 344 -12.12 -2.47 -5.58
C VAL A 344 -12.07 -2.71 -4.08
N GLN A 345 -11.65 -3.92 -3.68
CA GLN A 345 -11.29 -4.18 -2.29
C GLN A 345 -9.95 -3.50 -1.98
N TYR A 346 -9.84 -2.80 -0.84
CA TYR A 346 -8.64 -2.00 -0.54
C TYR A 346 -7.33 -2.77 -0.64
N GLN A 347 -7.27 -4.00 -0.12
CA GLN A 347 -6.07 -4.84 -0.18
C GLN A 347 -5.67 -5.20 -1.61
N ALA A 348 -6.65 -5.49 -2.45
CA ALA A 348 -6.43 -5.79 -3.87
C ALA A 348 -6.11 -4.52 -4.68
N GLY A 349 -6.67 -3.38 -4.29
CA GLY A 349 -6.39 -2.08 -4.89
C GLY A 349 -4.92 -1.63 -4.72
N SER A 350 -4.17 -2.20 -3.77
CA SER A 350 -2.73 -1.97 -3.63
C SER A 350 -1.90 -2.56 -4.81
N MET A 351 -2.48 -3.41 -5.64
CA MET A 351 -1.83 -4.18 -6.71
C MET A 351 -1.39 -3.35 -7.94
N GLY A 352 -1.23 -2.03 -7.84
CA GLY A 352 -0.69 -1.20 -8.92
C GLY A 352 -1.62 -1.03 -10.13
N LEU A 353 -2.93 -1.07 -9.91
CA LEU A 353 -3.94 -0.84 -10.93
C LEU A 353 -3.79 0.56 -11.55
N ASN A 354 -3.93 0.63 -12.87
CA ASN A 354 -4.00 1.88 -13.59
C ASN A 354 -5.47 2.24 -13.85
N LEU A 355 -6.02 3.09 -13.00
CA LEU A 355 -7.43 3.48 -13.07
C LEU A 355 -7.63 4.98 -13.39
N GLN A 356 -6.66 5.59 -14.06
CA GLN A 356 -6.67 7.02 -14.39
C GLN A 356 -7.66 7.42 -15.50
N ALA A 357 -8.27 6.46 -16.18
CA ALA A 357 -9.39 6.75 -17.08
C ALA A 357 -10.66 7.19 -16.34
N SER A 358 -10.74 6.88 -15.02
CA SER A 358 -11.73 7.49 -14.12
C SER A 358 -11.14 8.74 -13.45
N ASN A 359 -11.99 9.69 -13.14
CA ASN A 359 -11.67 10.85 -12.29
C ASN A 359 -12.55 10.91 -11.04
N ARG A 360 -13.24 9.81 -10.69
CA ARG A 360 -14.15 9.72 -9.54
C ARG A 360 -13.86 8.50 -8.69
N ILE A 361 -13.71 8.72 -7.38
CA ILE A 361 -13.62 7.66 -6.38
C ILE A 361 -14.75 7.83 -5.36
N VAL A 362 -15.40 6.73 -5.05
CA VAL A 362 -16.35 6.62 -3.93
C VAL A 362 -15.76 5.70 -2.88
N TYR A 363 -15.61 6.17 -1.68
CA TYR A 363 -15.27 5.38 -0.51
C TYR A 363 -16.57 4.94 0.16
N PHE A 364 -16.99 3.70 -0.07
CA PHE A 364 -18.21 3.16 0.52
C PHE A 364 -18.09 3.02 2.03
N THR A 365 -16.97 2.43 2.50
CA THR A 365 -16.55 2.45 3.90
C THR A 365 -15.05 2.74 4.00
N PRO A 366 -14.53 3.36 5.08
CA PRO A 366 -13.11 3.67 5.22
C PRO A 366 -12.27 2.43 5.50
N PRO A 367 -11.01 2.35 5.00
CA PRO A 367 -10.04 1.36 5.46
C PRO A 367 -9.51 1.75 6.84
N LEU A 368 -8.93 0.81 7.59
CA LEU A 368 -8.25 1.10 8.86
C LEU A 368 -6.80 1.54 8.67
N SER A 369 -6.20 1.23 7.53
CA SER A 369 -4.80 1.52 7.21
C SER A 369 -4.66 2.85 6.45
N CYS A 370 -3.85 3.75 6.95
CA CYS A 370 -3.51 5.01 6.30
C CYS A 370 -2.73 4.78 4.99
N GLU A 371 -1.95 3.71 4.89
CA GLU A 371 -1.24 3.32 3.67
C GLU A 371 -2.22 2.94 2.56
N LEU A 372 -3.19 2.05 2.83
CA LEU A 372 -4.21 1.65 1.86
C LEU A 372 -5.05 2.86 1.40
N TYR A 373 -5.37 3.76 2.33
CA TYR A 373 -6.09 5.00 2.01
C TYR A 373 -5.26 5.92 1.11
N ALA A 374 -3.98 6.13 1.41
CA ALA A 374 -3.07 6.93 0.57
C ALA A 374 -2.89 6.31 -0.82
N GLN A 375 -2.78 4.99 -0.89
CA GLN A 375 -2.66 4.25 -2.16
C GLN A 375 -3.93 4.37 -3.01
N SER A 376 -5.12 4.29 -2.40
CA SER A 376 -6.39 4.40 -3.12
C SER A 376 -6.57 5.78 -3.78
N LYS A 377 -6.21 6.87 -3.09
CA LYS A 377 -6.27 8.25 -3.64
C LYS A 377 -5.46 8.38 -4.94
N LYS A 378 -4.29 7.76 -4.98
CA LYS A 378 -3.35 7.86 -6.11
C LYS A 378 -3.68 6.92 -7.28
N ARG A 379 -4.86 6.27 -7.28
CA ARG A 379 -5.33 5.47 -8.43
C ARG A 379 -5.80 6.34 -9.59
N ILE A 380 -6.35 7.50 -9.30
CA ILE A 380 -6.82 8.45 -10.31
C ILE A 380 -5.94 9.69 -10.39
N HIS A 381 -5.42 10.18 -9.25
CA HIS A 381 -4.58 11.38 -9.18
C HIS A 381 -3.09 11.01 -9.39
N ARG A 382 -2.74 10.87 -10.65
CA ARG A 382 -1.41 10.44 -11.11
C ARG A 382 -1.09 10.98 -12.51
N ILE A 383 0.14 10.81 -12.97
CA ILE A 383 0.59 11.23 -14.31
C ILE A 383 -0.36 10.68 -15.38
N GLY A 384 -0.79 11.56 -16.28
CA GLY A 384 -1.74 11.26 -17.35
C GLY A 384 -3.19 11.58 -17.03
N GLN A 385 -3.54 11.91 -15.78
CA GLN A 385 -4.83 12.47 -15.45
C GLN A 385 -4.89 13.95 -15.86
N GLN A 386 -5.93 14.31 -16.62
CA GLN A 386 -6.15 15.67 -17.11
C GLN A 386 -7.41 16.32 -16.54
N GLN A 387 -8.24 15.54 -15.87
CA GLN A 387 -9.52 15.99 -15.31
C GLN A 387 -9.43 16.19 -13.81
N THR A 388 -10.17 17.16 -13.28
CA THR A 388 -10.37 17.32 -11.83
C THR A 388 -10.81 16.00 -11.20
N CYS A 389 -10.14 15.61 -10.13
CA CYS A 389 -10.39 14.35 -9.41
C CYS A 389 -11.40 14.57 -8.28
N PHE A 390 -12.49 13.83 -8.31
CA PHE A 390 -13.53 13.89 -7.30
C PHE A 390 -13.47 12.69 -6.36
N TYR A 391 -13.48 12.95 -5.07
CA TYR A 391 -13.49 11.94 -4.02
C TYR A 391 -14.73 12.09 -3.18
N TYR A 392 -15.52 11.04 -3.07
CA TYR A 392 -16.75 11.01 -2.27
C TYR A 392 -16.55 10.05 -1.09
N ARG A 393 -16.65 10.55 0.12
CA ARG A 393 -16.62 9.73 1.34
C ARG A 393 -18.05 9.59 1.86
N LEU A 394 -18.59 8.38 1.86
CA LEU A 394 -19.90 8.09 2.42
C LEU A 394 -19.76 7.90 3.94
N ILE A 395 -20.07 8.92 4.72
CA ILE A 395 -19.77 8.96 6.17
C ILE A 395 -21.05 8.93 6.98
N CYS A 396 -21.25 7.88 7.77
CA CYS A 396 -22.31 7.83 8.76
C CYS A 396 -22.04 8.85 9.89
N GLU A 397 -23.01 9.72 10.16
CA GLU A 397 -22.88 10.77 11.17
C GLU A 397 -22.77 10.16 12.57
N SER A 398 -21.97 10.78 13.44
CA SER A 398 -21.76 10.33 14.82
C SER A 398 -21.39 8.83 14.93
N SER A 399 -20.56 8.34 14.01
CA SER A 399 -20.18 6.93 13.92
C SER A 399 -18.66 6.73 13.98
N ILE A 400 -18.27 5.45 14.03
CA ILE A 400 -16.89 5.02 13.94
C ILE A 400 -16.20 5.52 12.65
N GLU A 401 -16.93 5.67 11.53
CA GLU A 401 -16.33 6.08 10.26
C GLU A 401 -15.71 7.46 10.31
N LYS A 402 -16.36 8.42 10.99
CA LYS A 402 -15.81 9.77 11.18
C LYS A 402 -14.49 9.72 11.95
N ARG A 403 -14.43 8.88 13.00
CA ARG A 403 -13.22 8.70 13.81
C ARG A 403 -12.08 8.05 13.00
N ILE A 404 -12.42 7.05 12.19
CA ILE A 404 -11.46 6.42 11.27
C ILE A 404 -10.90 7.46 10.30
N TYR A 405 -11.73 8.24 9.61
CA TYR A 405 -11.26 9.27 8.68
C TYR A 405 -10.38 10.32 9.36
N ASN A 406 -10.72 10.78 10.56
CA ASN A 406 -9.90 11.71 11.33
C ASN A 406 -8.49 11.13 11.62
N SER A 407 -8.40 9.84 11.89
CA SER A 407 -7.12 9.15 12.10
C SER A 407 -6.30 9.04 10.81
N LEU A 408 -6.97 8.63 9.72
CA LEU A 408 -6.35 8.48 8.41
C LEU A 408 -5.80 9.82 7.86
N GLU A 409 -6.48 10.93 8.12
CA GLU A 409 -6.02 12.27 7.75
C GLU A 409 -4.76 12.70 8.51
N ARG A 410 -4.59 12.20 9.73
CA ARG A 410 -3.36 12.41 10.53
C ARG A 410 -2.24 11.44 10.16
N GLY A 411 -2.45 10.54 9.18
CA GLY A 411 -1.48 9.51 8.80
C GLY A 411 -1.34 8.38 9.82
N ILE A 412 -2.37 8.15 10.63
CA ILE A 412 -2.38 7.14 11.70
C ILE A 412 -3.35 6.02 11.33
N ASP A 413 -2.90 4.76 11.45
CA ASP A 413 -3.79 3.60 11.31
C ASP A 413 -4.80 3.59 12.47
N TYR A 414 -6.08 3.33 12.15
CA TYR A 414 -7.10 3.19 13.18
C TYR A 414 -7.02 1.80 13.81
N THR A 415 -6.61 1.75 15.07
CA THR A 415 -6.35 0.50 15.82
C THR A 415 -7.37 0.29 16.91
N ASP A 416 -7.38 -0.92 17.49
CA ASP A 416 -8.23 -1.29 18.62
C ASP A 416 -8.05 -0.33 19.81
N LYS A 417 -6.80 0.08 20.08
CA LYS A 417 -6.50 1.07 21.13
C LYS A 417 -7.14 2.44 20.87
N LEU A 418 -7.11 2.91 19.62
CA LEU A 418 -7.79 4.16 19.28
C LEU A 418 -9.30 4.02 19.40
N PHE A 419 -9.84 2.86 19.06
CA PHE A 419 -11.25 2.57 19.24
C PHE A 419 -11.65 2.59 20.72
N GLU A 420 -10.90 1.95 21.61
CA GLU A 420 -11.13 1.93 23.06
C GLU A 420 -11.10 3.35 23.64
N ASN A 421 -10.04 4.11 23.36
CA ASN A 421 -9.91 5.49 23.82
C ASN A 421 -11.05 6.39 23.35
N ASP A 422 -11.56 6.17 22.13
CA ASP A 422 -12.67 6.93 21.57
C ASP A 422 -14.04 6.57 22.21
N VAL A 423 -14.18 5.33 22.72
CA VAL A 423 -15.39 4.90 23.44
C VAL A 423 -15.41 5.52 24.84
N ASP A 424 -14.30 5.48 25.58
CA ASP A 424 -14.19 6.04 26.93
C ASP A 424 -14.41 7.56 26.96
N TYR A 425 -14.00 8.29 25.90
CA TYR A 425 -14.19 9.74 25.81
C TYR A 425 -15.67 10.16 25.61
N ASN A 426 -16.47 9.29 24.98
CA ASN A 426 -17.88 9.58 24.73
C ASN A 426 -18.80 9.18 25.89
N GLU A 427 -18.38 8.29 26.80
CA GLU A 427 -19.10 7.96 28.03
C GLU A 427 -18.93 9.04 29.12
N ALA A 428 -17.94 9.94 28.98
CA ALA A 428 -17.69 11.04 29.90
C ALA A 428 -18.49 12.31 29.57
N ASP A 429 -19.07 12.41 28.36
CA ASP A 429 -19.84 13.58 27.86
C ASP A 429 -21.38 13.32 27.81
N GLU A 430 -21.89 12.15 28.22
CA GLU A 430 -23.33 11.83 28.43
C GLU A 430 -23.66 11.76 29.94
#